data_43bfcf8f5d6e347bdc663a969dfc09a7
#
_entry.id   43bfcf8f5d6e347bdc663a969dfc09a7
#
_cell.length_a   1.000
_cell.length_b   1.000
_cell.length_c   1.000
_cell.angle_alpha   90.00
_cell.angle_beta   90.00
_cell.angle_gamma   90.00
#
_symmetry.space_group_name_H-M   'P 1'
#
loop_
_entity.id
_entity.type
_entity.pdbx_description
1 polymer ?
#
loop_
_entity_poly.entity_id
_entity_poly.type
_entity_poly.pdbx_seq_one_letter_code
_entity_poly.pdbx_strand_id
1 'polypeptide(L)'
;WAKSSIRTKNGCTLKAKGFGSGVRGYHPSYIMVDDPLLEKVMYSPTQREKNIDYFYSVICNMLIPHGQLVVVGTPFHKQDLYNTFRKDGRNEEWAYREYPAIFPDGRILWEGRYDYKQLMIKRKTLGNMIFSREFLCRPVTSESSIFPYDTLKSAIRGMEKFTLIKNREASPKTFERIVAGCDFAISANVGSDYTVFTAVSYTHLTLPTNREV
;
A
#
# COMPACT_ATOMS: atom_id res chain seq x y z
N TRP A 1 -23.96 -19.78 25.80
CA TRP A 1 -23.04 -19.15 24.83
C TRP A 1 -21.62 -19.63 25.15
N ALA A 2 -21.10 -20.54 24.36
CA ALA A 2 -19.65 -20.84 24.44
C ALA A 2 -18.88 -19.63 23.90
N LYS A 3 -17.83 -19.19 24.58
CA LYS A 3 -17.05 -18.00 24.25
C LYS A 3 -16.50 -17.96 22.79
N SER A 4 -16.48 -19.09 22.07
CA SER A 4 -15.88 -19.21 20.75
C SER A 4 -16.72 -19.98 19.73
N SER A 5 -17.95 -20.38 20.06
CA SER A 5 -18.79 -21.16 19.15
C SER A 5 -20.27 -20.85 19.38
N ILE A 6 -21.01 -20.61 18.31
CA ILE A 6 -22.46 -20.39 18.30
C ILE A 6 -23.09 -21.41 17.36
N ARG A 7 -24.12 -22.10 17.80
CA ARG A 7 -24.95 -22.96 16.97
C ARG A 7 -26.29 -22.28 16.73
N THR A 8 -26.64 -22.11 15.47
CA THR A 8 -27.91 -21.51 15.07
C THR A 8 -29.03 -22.51 15.04
N LYS A 9 -30.30 -22.05 15.05
CA LYS A 9 -31.48 -22.93 15.03
C LYS A 9 -31.58 -23.79 13.77
N ASN A 10 -31.04 -23.31 12.64
CA ASN A 10 -30.97 -24.05 11.36
C ASN A 10 -29.78 -25.02 11.28
N GLY A 11 -29.05 -25.26 12.38
CA GLY A 11 -27.96 -26.23 12.44
C GLY A 11 -26.58 -25.71 12.04
N CYS A 12 -26.45 -24.46 11.57
CA CYS A 12 -25.13 -23.88 11.26
C CYS A 12 -24.32 -23.68 12.54
N THR A 13 -23.01 -23.81 12.42
CA THR A 13 -22.07 -23.53 13.52
C THR A 13 -21.14 -22.39 13.11
N LEU A 14 -21.10 -21.32 13.91
CA LEU A 14 -20.15 -20.23 13.79
C LEU A 14 -19.04 -20.43 14.83
N LYS A 15 -17.78 -20.29 14.43
CA LYS A 15 -16.62 -20.37 15.33
C LYS A 15 -15.75 -19.15 15.15
N ALA A 16 -15.44 -18.45 16.25
CA ALA A 16 -14.47 -17.36 16.25
C ALA A 16 -13.10 -17.86 16.69
N LYS A 17 -12.06 -17.48 15.95
CA LYS A 17 -10.66 -17.84 16.20
C LYS A 17 -9.76 -16.65 15.90
N GLY A 18 -8.69 -16.47 16.67
CA GLY A 18 -7.69 -15.47 16.37
C GLY A 18 -6.86 -15.85 15.14
N PHE A 19 -6.52 -14.88 14.32
CA PHE A 19 -5.60 -15.08 13.20
C PHE A 19 -4.22 -15.51 13.72
N GLY A 20 -3.63 -16.55 13.12
CA GLY A 20 -2.40 -17.18 13.62
C GLY A 20 -2.62 -18.24 14.72
N SER A 21 -3.86 -18.48 15.18
CA SER A 21 -4.16 -19.55 16.12
C SER A 21 -4.26 -20.91 15.42
N GLY A 22 -4.23 -22.02 16.21
CA GLY A 22 -4.42 -23.38 15.69
C GLY A 22 -5.84 -23.61 15.16
N VAL A 23 -6.04 -23.49 13.86
CA VAL A 23 -7.32 -23.67 13.17
C VAL A 23 -7.32 -24.85 12.20
N ARG A 24 -6.21 -25.55 12.05
CA ARG A 24 -6.12 -26.73 11.17
C ARG A 24 -7.12 -27.82 11.62
N GLY A 25 -7.66 -28.53 10.65
CA GLY A 25 -8.67 -29.58 10.88
C GLY A 25 -10.12 -29.12 10.84
N TYR A 26 -10.38 -27.82 10.66
CA TYR A 26 -11.72 -27.33 10.33
C TYR A 26 -11.86 -27.28 8.80
N HIS A 27 -13.06 -27.56 8.31
CA HIS A 27 -13.42 -27.51 6.90
C HIS A 27 -14.69 -26.70 6.72
N PRO A 28 -14.64 -25.36 6.92
CA PRO A 28 -15.81 -24.52 6.80
C PRO A 28 -16.18 -24.28 5.34
N SER A 29 -17.49 -24.07 5.11
CA SER A 29 -18.01 -23.60 3.82
C SER A 29 -17.91 -22.08 3.66
N TYR A 30 -17.68 -21.35 4.74
CA TYR A 30 -17.53 -19.89 4.74
C TYR A 30 -16.48 -19.47 5.76
N ILE A 31 -15.55 -18.64 5.32
CA ILE A 31 -14.55 -18.03 6.19
C ILE A 31 -14.64 -16.50 6.05
N MET A 32 -14.73 -15.79 7.15
CA MET A 32 -14.54 -14.36 7.21
C MET A 32 -13.29 -14.06 8.02
N VAL A 33 -12.34 -13.38 7.40
CA VAL A 33 -11.11 -12.91 8.03
C VAL A 33 -11.26 -11.41 8.23
N ASP A 34 -11.36 -10.98 9.48
CA ASP A 34 -11.59 -9.60 9.87
C ASP A 34 -10.36 -9.04 10.57
N ASP A 35 -9.81 -7.96 10.05
CA ASP A 35 -8.62 -7.27 10.54
C ASP A 35 -7.45 -8.21 10.97
N PRO A 36 -6.95 -9.11 10.08
CA PRO A 36 -5.93 -10.09 10.44
C PRO A 36 -4.57 -9.47 10.75
N LEU A 37 -4.33 -8.24 10.35
CA LEU A 37 -3.02 -7.60 10.47
C LEU A 37 -2.94 -6.77 11.75
N LEU A 38 -1.79 -6.86 12.42
CA LEU A 38 -1.43 -6.01 13.56
C LEU A 38 -0.45 -4.94 13.12
N GLU A 39 -0.39 -3.82 13.84
CA GLU A 39 0.52 -2.69 13.54
C GLU A 39 2.00 -3.07 13.38
N LYS A 40 2.46 -4.10 14.11
CA LYS A 40 3.84 -4.61 13.97
C LYS A 40 4.19 -5.09 12.54
N VAL A 41 3.19 -5.37 11.71
CA VAL A 41 3.36 -5.71 10.28
C VAL A 41 4.01 -4.56 9.51
N MET A 42 3.77 -3.32 9.93
CA MET A 42 4.37 -2.13 9.28
C MET A 42 5.90 -2.17 9.34
N TYR A 43 6.44 -2.61 10.48
CA TYR A 43 7.87 -2.49 10.80
C TYR A 43 8.67 -3.78 10.57
N SER A 44 8.01 -4.94 10.45
CA SER A 44 8.68 -6.25 10.39
C SER A 44 8.41 -7.00 9.09
N PRO A 45 9.40 -7.08 8.17
CA PRO A 45 9.30 -7.92 6.97
C PRO A 45 8.96 -9.38 7.30
N THR A 46 9.65 -9.96 8.27
CA THR A 46 9.41 -11.35 8.72
C THR A 46 7.98 -11.57 9.21
N GLN A 47 7.37 -10.58 9.87
CA GLN A 47 5.98 -10.71 10.29
C GLN A 47 5.01 -10.64 9.10
N ARG A 48 5.33 -9.84 8.08
CA ARG A 48 4.53 -9.80 6.84
C ARG A 48 4.56 -11.15 6.13
N GLU A 49 5.75 -11.70 5.94
CA GLU A 49 5.92 -13.02 5.32
C GLU A 49 5.18 -14.12 6.09
N LYS A 50 5.30 -14.16 7.42
CA LYS A 50 4.57 -15.12 8.26
C LYS A 50 3.06 -15.00 8.14
N ASN A 51 2.53 -13.78 8.04
CA ASN A 51 1.09 -13.57 7.87
C ASN A 51 0.61 -14.04 6.49
N ILE A 52 1.37 -13.75 5.44
CA ILE A 52 1.08 -14.19 4.08
C ILE A 52 1.14 -15.72 3.99
N ASP A 53 2.20 -16.32 4.52
CA ASP A 53 2.35 -17.79 4.53
C ASP A 53 1.20 -18.44 5.31
N TYR A 54 0.89 -17.98 6.51
CA TYR A 54 -0.23 -18.51 7.29
C TYR A 54 -1.57 -18.40 6.55
N PHE A 55 -1.82 -17.29 5.88
CA PHE A 55 -3.04 -17.10 5.12
C PHE A 55 -3.17 -18.13 3.99
N TYR A 56 -2.16 -18.26 3.14
CA TYR A 56 -2.21 -19.17 2.01
C TYR A 56 -2.05 -20.64 2.42
N SER A 57 -1.17 -20.95 3.37
CA SER A 57 -0.89 -22.34 3.77
C SER A 57 -1.95 -22.92 4.72
N VAL A 58 -2.67 -22.08 5.45
CA VAL A 58 -3.65 -22.56 6.44
C VAL A 58 -5.06 -22.12 6.08
N ILE A 59 -5.32 -20.81 5.98
CA ILE A 59 -6.69 -20.28 5.83
C ILE A 59 -7.31 -20.71 4.49
N CYS A 60 -6.58 -20.52 3.38
CA CYS A 60 -7.09 -20.92 2.07
C CYS A 60 -7.32 -22.44 1.96
N ASN A 61 -6.44 -23.23 2.56
CA ASN A 61 -6.54 -24.70 2.51
C ASN A 61 -7.62 -25.29 3.44
N MET A 62 -8.17 -24.50 4.36
CA MET A 62 -9.28 -24.96 5.20
C MET A 62 -10.63 -24.94 4.49
N LEU A 63 -10.78 -24.06 3.49
CA LEU A 63 -12.03 -23.87 2.80
C LEU A 63 -12.38 -25.13 1.98
N ILE A 64 -13.63 -25.59 2.10
CA ILE A 64 -14.11 -26.70 1.26
C ILE A 64 -14.23 -26.25 -0.22
N PRO A 65 -14.24 -27.17 -1.21
CA PRO A 65 -14.56 -26.85 -2.60
C PRO A 65 -15.88 -26.07 -2.69
N HIS A 66 -15.88 -25.01 -3.50
CA HIS A 66 -17.02 -24.07 -3.65
C HIS A 66 -17.38 -23.26 -2.37
N GLY A 67 -16.56 -23.30 -1.35
CA GLY A 67 -16.70 -22.43 -0.19
C GLY A 67 -16.37 -20.97 -0.52
N GLN A 68 -16.75 -20.06 0.37
CA GLN A 68 -16.52 -18.62 0.20
C GLN A 68 -15.53 -18.11 1.25
N LEU A 69 -14.57 -17.30 0.83
CA LEU A 69 -13.59 -16.64 1.68
C LEU A 69 -13.71 -15.13 1.48
N VAL A 70 -13.98 -14.42 2.56
CA VAL A 70 -14.03 -12.96 2.58
C VAL A 70 -12.94 -12.44 3.52
N VAL A 71 -12.18 -11.48 3.05
CA VAL A 71 -11.12 -10.82 3.84
C VAL A 71 -11.42 -9.34 3.89
N VAL A 72 -11.52 -8.79 5.10
CA VAL A 72 -11.79 -7.38 5.35
C VAL A 72 -10.69 -6.82 6.23
N GLY A 73 -10.30 -5.59 6.03
CA GLY A 73 -9.38 -4.87 6.92
C GLY A 73 -8.64 -3.73 6.26
N THR A 74 -7.73 -3.15 7.00
CA THR A 74 -6.96 -1.97 6.60
C THR A 74 -5.55 -2.38 6.17
N PRO A 75 -5.05 -1.94 5.01
CA PRO A 75 -3.67 -2.20 4.60
C PRO A 75 -2.69 -1.38 5.45
N PHE A 76 -1.66 -2.03 5.99
CA PHE A 76 -0.63 -1.40 6.82
C PHE A 76 0.68 -1.14 6.07
N HIS A 77 0.98 -1.92 5.04
CA HIS A 77 2.24 -1.82 4.31
C HIS A 77 2.05 -2.23 2.84
N LYS A 78 2.87 -1.67 1.94
CA LYS A 78 2.84 -2.01 0.49
C LYS A 78 3.16 -3.49 0.18
N GLN A 79 3.72 -4.21 1.12
CA GLN A 79 4.07 -5.64 1.02
C GLN A 79 3.31 -6.48 2.03
N ASP A 80 2.16 -6.03 2.50
CA ASP A 80 1.31 -6.82 3.40
C ASP A 80 0.39 -7.78 2.65
N LEU A 81 -0.40 -8.54 3.41
CA LEU A 81 -1.32 -9.53 2.87
C LEU A 81 -2.30 -8.95 1.85
N TYR A 82 -2.86 -7.74 2.09
CA TYR A 82 -3.86 -7.18 1.17
C TYR A 82 -3.28 -6.82 -0.20
N ASN A 83 -2.01 -6.44 -0.23
CA ASN A 83 -1.34 -6.12 -1.48
C ASN A 83 -0.99 -7.35 -2.31
N THR A 84 -0.90 -8.55 -1.71
CA THR A 84 -0.73 -9.80 -2.47
C THR A 84 -1.96 -10.10 -3.33
N PHE A 85 -3.16 -9.72 -2.88
CA PHE A 85 -4.40 -9.87 -3.66
C PHE A 85 -4.43 -9.00 -4.91
N ARG A 86 -3.63 -7.93 -4.95
CA ARG A 86 -3.54 -7.00 -6.09
C ARG A 86 -2.51 -7.41 -7.14
N LYS A 87 -1.40 -8.04 -6.72
CA LYS A 87 -0.18 -8.14 -7.52
C LYS A 87 0.11 -9.53 -8.06
N ASP A 88 -0.34 -10.57 -7.38
CA ASP A 88 -0.10 -11.93 -7.81
C ASP A 88 -1.05 -12.30 -8.94
N GLY A 89 -0.60 -13.09 -9.92
CA GLY A 89 -1.45 -13.65 -10.96
C GLY A 89 -2.63 -14.48 -10.46
N ARG A 90 -2.79 -14.60 -9.15
CA ARG A 90 -3.96 -15.11 -8.42
C ARG A 90 -5.11 -14.10 -8.34
N ASN A 91 -4.91 -12.86 -8.81
CA ASN A 91 -5.91 -11.79 -8.73
C ASN A 91 -7.19 -12.08 -9.50
N GLU A 92 -7.13 -12.92 -10.51
CA GLU A 92 -8.32 -13.30 -11.32
C GLU A 92 -9.36 -14.05 -10.47
N GLU A 93 -8.94 -14.71 -9.40
CA GLU A 93 -9.84 -15.43 -8.49
C GLU A 93 -10.41 -14.56 -7.37
N TRP A 94 -9.88 -13.35 -7.16
CA TRP A 94 -10.27 -12.46 -6.08
C TRP A 94 -11.05 -11.25 -6.56
N ALA A 95 -12.25 -11.05 -6.03
CA ALA A 95 -12.98 -9.79 -6.20
C ALA A 95 -12.44 -8.74 -5.22
N TYR A 96 -11.42 -7.98 -5.62
CA TYR A 96 -10.82 -6.94 -4.80
C TYR A 96 -11.61 -5.62 -4.87
N ARG A 97 -11.89 -5.02 -3.72
CA ARG A 97 -12.59 -3.74 -3.58
C ARG A 97 -11.89 -2.85 -2.57
N GLU A 98 -11.77 -1.56 -2.88
CA GLU A 98 -11.30 -0.52 -1.95
C GLU A 98 -12.40 0.47 -1.65
N TYR A 99 -12.48 0.86 -0.40
CA TYR A 99 -13.46 1.81 0.11
C TYR A 99 -12.75 2.98 0.82
N PRO A 100 -12.01 3.84 0.07
CA PRO A 100 -11.37 5.01 0.65
C PRO A 100 -12.44 6.02 1.07
N ALA A 101 -12.23 6.71 2.19
CA ALA A 101 -13.15 7.75 2.65
C ALA A 101 -13.30 8.90 1.64
N ILE A 102 -12.26 9.14 0.82
CA ILE A 102 -12.27 10.07 -0.30
C ILE A 102 -11.74 9.34 -1.52
N PHE A 103 -12.56 9.23 -2.55
CA PHE A 103 -12.18 8.64 -3.82
C PHE A 103 -11.25 9.56 -4.64
N PRO A 104 -10.53 9.03 -5.66
CA PRO A 104 -9.66 9.86 -6.52
C PRO A 104 -10.40 10.97 -7.27
N ASP A 105 -11.70 10.81 -7.53
CA ASP A 105 -12.57 11.79 -8.16
C ASP A 105 -13.13 12.83 -7.18
N GLY A 106 -12.77 12.75 -5.90
CA GLY A 106 -13.19 13.67 -4.85
C GLY A 106 -14.50 13.31 -4.13
N ARG A 107 -15.21 12.25 -4.59
CA ARG A 107 -16.41 11.77 -3.89
C ARG A 107 -16.08 11.26 -2.49
N ILE A 108 -16.99 11.52 -1.56
CA ILE A 108 -16.91 10.99 -0.19
C ILE A 108 -17.65 9.66 -0.14
N LEU A 109 -17.02 8.64 0.48
CA LEU A 109 -17.60 7.30 0.62
C LEU A 109 -18.91 7.31 1.41
N TRP A 110 -18.96 8.08 2.49
CA TRP A 110 -20.12 8.11 3.40
C TRP A 110 -20.36 9.51 3.94
N GLU A 111 -21.00 10.36 3.13
CA GLU A 111 -21.30 11.76 3.44
C GLU A 111 -22.16 11.93 4.70
N GLY A 112 -23.08 10.98 4.97
CA GLY A 112 -23.91 11.00 6.19
C GLY A 112 -23.14 10.82 7.49
N ARG A 113 -21.88 10.34 7.43
CA ARG A 113 -21.01 10.18 8.60
C ARG A 113 -19.93 11.26 8.70
N TYR A 114 -19.30 11.57 7.57
CA TYR A 114 -18.24 12.58 7.49
C TYR A 114 -18.38 13.37 6.19
N ASP A 115 -18.49 14.69 6.29
CA ASP A 115 -18.30 15.59 5.18
C ASP A 115 -16.80 15.82 4.87
N TYR A 116 -16.51 16.50 3.76
CA TYR A 116 -15.14 16.79 3.35
C TYR A 116 -14.37 17.61 4.39
N LYS A 117 -15.02 18.60 5.02
CA LYS A 117 -14.41 19.48 6.02
C LYS A 117 -14.00 18.68 7.26
N GLN A 118 -14.87 17.80 7.72
CA GLN A 118 -14.60 16.91 8.87
C GLN A 118 -13.45 15.94 8.57
N LEU A 119 -13.38 15.40 7.35
CA LEU A 119 -12.26 14.54 6.93
C LEU A 119 -10.94 15.32 6.88
N MET A 120 -10.95 16.59 6.44
CA MET A 120 -9.75 17.44 6.45
C MET A 120 -9.30 17.80 7.87
N ILE A 121 -10.22 18.03 8.80
CA ILE A 121 -9.90 18.20 10.22
C ILE A 121 -9.26 16.92 10.77
N LYS A 122 -9.82 15.74 10.50
CA LYS A 122 -9.22 14.46 10.88
C LYS A 122 -7.82 14.27 10.30
N ARG A 123 -7.63 14.61 9.03
CA ARG A 123 -6.32 14.57 8.37
C ARG A 123 -5.28 15.44 9.08
N LYS A 124 -5.68 16.65 9.47
CA LYS A 124 -4.82 17.56 10.24
C LYS A 124 -4.48 17.01 11.63
N THR A 125 -5.45 16.40 12.30
CA THR A 125 -5.28 15.84 13.65
C THR A 125 -4.41 14.57 13.66
N LEU A 126 -4.65 13.66 12.72
CA LEU A 126 -3.96 12.36 12.66
C LEU A 126 -2.61 12.42 11.93
N GLY A 127 -2.40 13.46 11.14
CA GLY A 127 -1.28 13.54 10.22
C GLY A 127 -1.53 12.78 8.90
N ASN A 128 -0.78 13.16 7.86
CA ASN A 128 -0.99 12.63 6.51
C ASN A 128 -0.79 11.10 6.43
N MET A 129 0.16 10.55 7.15
CA MET A 129 0.51 9.14 7.08
C MET A 129 -0.60 8.24 7.64
N ILE A 130 -1.05 8.53 8.87
CA ILE A 130 -2.13 7.78 9.52
C ILE A 130 -3.42 7.95 8.71
N PHE A 131 -3.72 9.17 8.28
CA PHE A 131 -4.91 9.44 7.47
C PHE A 131 -4.89 8.69 6.14
N SER A 132 -3.75 8.63 5.43
CA SER A 132 -3.61 7.89 4.18
C SER A 132 -3.85 6.40 4.36
N ARG A 133 -3.35 5.82 5.44
CA ARG A 133 -3.54 4.41 5.78
C ARG A 133 -5.00 4.11 6.17
N GLU A 134 -5.50 4.79 7.19
CA GLU A 134 -6.79 4.46 7.82
C GLU A 134 -8.00 4.95 7.02
N PHE A 135 -7.86 6.04 6.28
CA PHE A 135 -8.98 6.65 5.57
C PHE A 135 -8.88 6.56 4.05
N LEU A 136 -7.69 6.38 3.48
CA LEU A 136 -7.54 6.33 2.02
C LEU A 136 -7.13 4.95 1.50
N CYS A 137 -7.02 3.93 2.35
CA CYS A 137 -6.55 2.58 2.00
C CYS A 137 -5.16 2.61 1.33
N ARG A 138 -4.31 3.59 1.66
CA ARG A 138 -2.99 3.81 1.07
C ARG A 138 -1.91 3.79 2.13
N PRO A 139 -1.31 2.64 2.40
CA PRO A 139 -0.20 2.55 3.36
C PRO A 139 1.00 3.34 2.82
N VAL A 140 1.50 4.27 3.63
CA VAL A 140 2.72 5.04 3.38
C VAL A 140 3.82 4.46 4.26
N THR A 141 4.97 4.12 3.68
CA THR A 141 5.97 3.28 4.32
C THR A 141 7.02 4.02 5.15
N SER A 142 7.06 5.34 5.19
CA SER A 142 7.95 6.07 6.11
C SER A 142 7.51 7.50 6.37
N GLU A 143 7.58 7.91 7.63
CA GLU A 143 7.48 9.31 8.05
C GLU A 143 8.71 10.13 7.60
N SER A 144 9.80 9.45 7.29
CA SER A 144 11.07 10.03 6.87
C SER A 144 11.18 10.27 5.35
N SER A 145 10.07 10.23 4.61
CA SER A 145 10.13 10.70 3.22
C SER A 145 10.45 12.19 3.22
N ILE A 146 11.70 12.52 2.96
CA ILE A 146 12.20 13.88 2.74
C ILE A 146 11.35 14.59 1.66
N PHE A 147 10.73 13.80 0.80
CA PHE A 147 9.84 14.27 -0.26
C PHE A 147 8.41 13.78 -0.03
N PRO A 148 7.48 14.67 0.36
CA PRO A 148 6.05 14.35 0.43
C PRO A 148 5.54 13.81 -0.92
N TYR A 149 4.68 12.78 -0.89
CA TYR A 149 4.13 12.14 -2.10
C TYR A 149 3.49 13.14 -3.07
N ASP A 150 2.79 14.15 -2.54
CA ASP A 150 2.15 15.19 -3.35
C ASP A 150 3.18 16.06 -4.08
N THR A 151 4.33 16.32 -3.45
CA THR A 151 5.46 17.03 -4.06
C THR A 151 6.09 16.18 -5.17
N LEU A 152 6.30 14.88 -4.92
CA LEU A 152 6.80 13.95 -5.95
C LEU A 152 5.82 13.83 -7.12
N LYS A 153 4.53 13.72 -6.85
CA LYS A 153 3.49 13.62 -7.88
C LYS A 153 3.41 14.88 -8.75
N SER A 154 3.55 16.06 -8.14
CA SER A 154 3.59 17.31 -8.89
C SER A 154 4.86 17.43 -9.76
N ALA A 155 6.00 16.96 -9.25
CA ALA A 155 7.25 16.90 -10.00
C ALA A 155 7.16 15.92 -11.19
N ILE A 156 6.54 14.73 -11.00
CA ILE A 156 6.35 13.74 -12.07
C ILE A 156 5.43 14.26 -13.17
N ARG A 157 4.40 15.03 -12.86
CA ARG A 157 3.52 15.67 -13.86
C ARG A 157 4.28 16.62 -14.80
N GLY A 158 5.38 17.21 -14.35
CA GLY A 158 6.28 18.01 -15.18
C GLY A 158 7.09 17.18 -16.18
N MET A 159 7.21 15.87 -15.96
CA MET A 159 8.01 14.96 -16.80
C MET A 159 7.26 14.46 -18.05
N GLU A 160 5.96 14.65 -18.19
CA GLU A 160 5.20 14.28 -19.40
C GLU A 160 5.68 15.01 -20.68
N LYS A 161 6.53 16.03 -20.53
CA LYS A 161 7.16 16.77 -21.62
C LYS A 161 8.59 16.32 -21.96
N PHE A 162 9.09 15.25 -21.33
CA PHE A 162 10.41 14.72 -21.65
C PHE A 162 10.36 13.99 -22.99
N THR A 163 10.78 14.65 -24.05
CA THR A 163 11.15 13.97 -25.29
C THR A 163 12.48 13.27 -25.04
N LEU A 164 12.46 11.94 -24.99
CA LEU A 164 13.66 11.13 -25.00
C LEU A 164 14.43 11.47 -26.27
N ILE A 165 15.55 12.15 -26.14
CA ILE A 165 16.47 12.43 -27.27
C ILE A 165 17.08 11.09 -27.67
N LYS A 166 16.43 10.37 -28.58
CA LYS A 166 16.89 9.04 -29.06
C LYS A 166 18.10 9.11 -29.97
N ASN A 167 18.39 10.28 -30.57
CA ASN A 167 19.47 10.44 -31.50
C ASN A 167 20.47 11.52 -31.04
N ARG A 168 21.75 11.23 -31.17
CA ARG A 168 22.87 12.16 -30.93
C ARG A 168 22.78 13.46 -31.73
N GLU A 169 21.94 13.52 -32.75
CA GLU A 169 21.74 14.66 -33.66
C GLU A 169 20.76 15.72 -33.14
N ALA A 170 19.94 15.40 -32.12
CA ALA A 170 19.17 16.42 -31.43
C ALA A 170 20.15 17.28 -30.62
N SER A 171 20.59 18.35 -31.28
CA SER A 171 21.67 19.24 -30.87
C SER A 171 21.60 19.60 -29.38
N PRO A 172 22.70 19.40 -28.64
CA PRO A 172 22.82 19.86 -27.25
C PRO A 172 22.87 21.38 -27.09
N LYS A 173 22.57 22.14 -28.13
CA LYS A 173 22.61 23.62 -28.13
C LYS A 173 21.60 24.26 -27.16
N THR A 174 20.68 23.47 -26.59
CA THR A 174 19.68 23.95 -25.62
C THR A 174 20.08 23.71 -24.18
N PHE A 175 21.15 22.98 -23.91
CA PHE A 175 21.57 22.68 -22.54
C PHE A 175 22.97 23.18 -22.27
N GLU A 176 23.11 24.01 -21.24
CA GLU A 176 24.40 24.55 -20.83
C GLU A 176 25.24 23.50 -20.12
N ARG A 177 24.56 22.58 -19.37
CA ARG A 177 25.20 21.51 -18.62
C ARG A 177 24.26 20.33 -18.40
N ILE A 178 24.81 19.12 -18.50
CA ILE A 178 24.16 17.88 -18.09
C ILE A 178 24.98 17.29 -16.94
N VAL A 179 24.32 17.00 -15.83
CA VAL A 179 24.91 16.34 -14.68
C VAL A 179 24.16 15.03 -14.43
N ALA A 180 24.91 13.94 -14.32
CA ALA A 180 24.37 12.64 -13.95
C ALA A 180 24.80 12.27 -12.52
N GLY A 181 23.85 11.94 -11.68
CA GLY A 181 24.05 11.33 -10.37
C GLY A 181 23.73 9.84 -10.41
N CYS A 182 24.48 9.06 -9.66
CA CYS A 182 24.22 7.64 -9.50
C CYS A 182 24.24 7.30 -8.02
N ASP A 183 23.17 6.62 -7.57
CA ASP A 183 23.08 6.00 -6.26
C ASP A 183 23.09 4.48 -6.43
N PHE A 184 24.13 3.82 -5.92
CA PHE A 184 24.33 2.38 -6.10
C PHE A 184 23.72 1.62 -4.94
N ALA A 185 22.88 0.61 -5.24
CA ALA A 185 22.48 -0.38 -4.26
C ALA A 185 23.68 -1.21 -3.81
N ILE A 186 23.85 -1.36 -2.50
CA ILE A 186 24.95 -2.12 -1.90
C ILE A 186 24.67 -3.64 -1.92
N SER A 187 23.41 -4.04 -2.09
CA SER A 187 22.98 -5.43 -2.04
C SER A 187 21.92 -5.75 -3.11
N ALA A 188 22.00 -6.95 -3.67
CA ALA A 188 21.00 -7.49 -4.60
C ALA A 188 19.89 -8.30 -3.91
N ASN A 189 19.80 -8.28 -2.58
CA ASN A 189 18.80 -9.05 -1.83
C ASN A 189 17.37 -8.48 -2.02
N VAL A 190 16.38 -9.35 -1.92
CA VAL A 190 14.97 -8.93 -1.95
C VAL A 190 14.71 -7.95 -0.79
N GLY A 191 14.30 -6.72 -1.11
CA GLY A 191 14.10 -5.65 -0.13
C GLY A 191 15.25 -4.66 0.00
N SER A 192 16.34 -4.82 -0.79
CA SER A 192 17.41 -3.81 -0.92
C SER A 192 16.95 -2.61 -1.73
N ASP A 193 17.63 -1.49 -1.54
CA ASP A 193 17.41 -0.29 -2.35
C ASP A 193 17.76 -0.55 -3.83
N TYR A 194 17.18 0.25 -4.72
CA TYR A 194 17.47 0.16 -6.15
C TYR A 194 18.68 1.02 -6.50
N THR A 195 19.50 0.56 -7.45
CA THR A 195 20.46 1.43 -8.12
C THR A 195 19.70 2.44 -8.97
N VAL A 196 19.91 3.72 -8.71
CA VAL A 196 19.20 4.81 -9.39
C VAL A 196 20.18 5.68 -10.15
N PHE A 197 19.89 5.94 -11.43
CA PHE A 197 20.58 6.90 -12.26
C PHE A 197 19.66 8.09 -12.50
N THR A 198 20.14 9.28 -12.17
CA THR A 198 19.42 10.53 -12.43
C THR A 198 20.27 11.44 -13.29
N ALA A 199 19.76 11.79 -14.45
CA ALA A 199 20.39 12.79 -15.32
C ALA A 199 19.57 14.09 -15.29
N VAL A 200 20.24 15.21 -15.05
CA VAL A 200 19.63 16.55 -15.01
C VAL A 200 20.32 17.44 -16.03
N SER A 201 19.53 18.06 -16.88
CA SER A 201 20.01 19.06 -17.85
C SER A 201 19.62 20.46 -17.42
N TYR A 202 20.55 21.40 -17.50
CA TYR A 202 20.35 22.80 -17.13
C TYR A 202 20.35 23.67 -18.39
N THR A 203 19.29 24.48 -18.58
CA THR A 203 19.22 25.52 -19.60
C THR A 203 19.56 26.91 -19.02
N HIS A 204 19.05 27.20 -17.83
CA HIS A 204 19.39 28.35 -16.97
C HIS A 204 19.02 27.98 -15.53
N LEU A 205 19.97 27.82 -14.64
CA LEU A 205 19.74 27.70 -13.21
C LEU A 205 20.68 28.65 -12.47
N THR A 206 20.14 29.78 -12.08
CA THR A 206 20.64 30.47 -10.90
C THR A 206 20.08 29.72 -9.70
N LEU A 207 20.87 28.89 -9.05
CA LEU A 207 20.56 28.40 -7.70
C LEU A 207 20.44 29.64 -6.81
N PRO A 208 19.38 29.77 -5.99
CA PRO A 208 19.37 30.76 -4.95
C PRO A 208 20.55 30.46 -4.03
N THR A 209 21.57 31.27 -4.10
CA THR A 209 22.66 31.27 -3.13
C THR A 209 22.10 31.86 -1.83
N ASN A 210 21.60 31.04 -0.94
CA ASN A 210 21.46 31.45 0.45
C ASN A 210 22.87 31.63 1.01
N ARG A 211 23.39 32.85 0.88
CA ARG A 211 24.40 33.38 1.79
C ARG A 211 23.64 33.85 3.01
N GLU A 212 23.56 33.03 4.03
CA GLU A 212 23.42 33.51 5.39
C GLU A 212 24.83 33.59 5.99
N VAL A 213 25.15 34.79 6.39
CA VAL A 213 26.33 35.20 7.21
C VAL A 213 26.06 34.81 8.64
#